data_3b28b7f2396e07509fd744720ce97a0a
#
_entry.id   3b28b7f2396e07509fd744720ce97a0a
#
_cell.length_a   1.000
_cell.length_b   1.000
_cell.length_c   1.000
_cell.angle_alpha   90.00
_cell.angle_beta   90.00
_cell.angle_gamma   90.00
#
_symmetry.space_group_name_H-M   'P 1'
#
loop_
_entity.id
_entity.type
_entity.pdbx_description
1 polymer ?
#
loop_
_entity_poly.entity_id
_entity_poly.type
_entity_poly.pdbx_seq_one_letter_code
_entity_poly.pdbx_strand_id
1 'polypeptide(L)'
;MKEIKKDLLKANEFIKNNKKDILKYTLISFLIILIALIPLFRSNFNYIDDLGRVRYGYRDFGFSRHISNILSIFLGTSKHLSDISPFTQMLGGLILSFTAALLIKLFTKDSKFNPLYSLIILPVYLNPYFLENYSYKFDSPFMALSILVCVIPFIFYNKKSKNYLYMIISTLCIVIMTTSYQASSGIYPIITLLYAFVMYNEKEDNKKITNFIIKSVISYILGLLIFKLFLEAKTYNYINTDTFTIKELIPGIINNYSKYFNYFITDFKKIHYLLITIILVFFIINTLKQTKQDKLKSLISILLVLITTILLLFGVYPALKDAQFYPRVMYPVGILLGLISLLSIKDNKHIISKLVGLYLSYSFVVIALIYGNCLSLQQKYTDTRINLLLNDLNKIDTQSSYNYKLDVVGDIKSPEPVERIRLDYKIIDRLIPPTLGDNYWVWAGYRLCYFYNLKGIEYNFGKKNNIEKYQMNKVVETKYHNIYILDDKMLIELK
;
A
#
# COMPACT_ATOMS: atom_id res chain seq x y z
N MET A 1 -8.72 -31.01 20.76
CA MET A 1 -8.02 -30.29 21.85
C MET A 1 -6.52 -30.56 21.92
N LYS A 2 -6.03 -31.82 21.95
CA LYS A 2 -4.59 -32.15 22.07
C LYS A 2 -3.70 -31.54 20.98
N GLU A 3 -4.12 -31.54 19.71
CA GLU A 3 -3.34 -30.98 18.60
C GLU A 3 -3.31 -29.44 18.63
N ILE A 4 -4.44 -28.78 18.95
CA ILE A 4 -4.51 -27.32 19.12
C ILE A 4 -3.57 -26.86 20.23
N LYS A 5 -3.50 -27.61 21.35
CA LYS A 5 -2.55 -27.32 22.44
C LYS A 5 -1.09 -27.39 21.99
N LYS A 6 -0.74 -28.34 21.10
CA LYS A 6 0.62 -28.43 20.53
C LYS A 6 0.97 -27.22 19.69
N ASP A 7 0.03 -26.72 18.87
CA ASP A 7 0.25 -25.55 18.03
C ASP A 7 0.40 -24.28 18.89
N LEU A 8 -0.44 -24.12 19.94
CA LEU A 8 -0.32 -23.03 20.92
C LEU A 8 1.03 -23.04 21.65
N LEU A 9 1.46 -24.21 22.11
CA LEU A 9 2.76 -24.36 22.79
C LEU A 9 3.90 -23.92 21.86
N LYS A 10 3.84 -24.30 20.58
CA LYS A 10 4.84 -23.90 19.60
C LYS A 10 4.88 -22.39 19.37
N ALA A 11 3.72 -21.74 19.25
CA ALA A 11 3.62 -20.30 19.13
C ALA A 11 4.17 -19.59 20.37
N ASN A 12 3.84 -20.08 21.56
CA ASN A 12 4.36 -19.55 22.83
C ASN A 12 5.89 -19.70 22.93
N GLU A 13 6.44 -20.84 22.54
CA GLU A 13 7.89 -21.04 22.45
C GLU A 13 8.55 -20.06 21.48
N PHE A 14 7.97 -19.89 20.30
CA PHE A 14 8.48 -18.93 19.31
C PHE A 14 8.53 -17.52 19.90
N ILE A 15 7.44 -17.05 20.49
CA ILE A 15 7.36 -15.71 21.09
C ILE A 15 8.35 -15.60 22.26
N LYS A 16 8.36 -16.55 23.20
CA LYS A 16 9.23 -16.51 24.38
C LYS A 16 10.72 -16.45 24.00
N ASN A 17 11.13 -17.28 23.04
CA ASN A 17 12.53 -17.40 22.63
C ASN A 17 12.99 -16.20 21.79
N ASN A 18 12.08 -15.53 21.08
CA ASN A 18 12.42 -14.48 20.14
C ASN A 18 12.01 -13.06 20.60
N LYS A 19 11.28 -12.91 21.73
CA LYS A 19 10.70 -11.64 22.20
C LYS A 19 11.71 -10.48 22.19
N LYS A 20 12.92 -10.70 22.74
CA LYS A 20 13.96 -9.66 22.81
C LYS A 20 14.43 -9.21 21.43
N ASP A 21 14.64 -10.16 20.53
CA ASP A 21 15.11 -9.88 19.17
C ASP A 21 14.02 -9.20 18.36
N ILE A 22 12.76 -9.69 18.44
CA ILE A 22 11.60 -9.08 17.78
C ILE A 22 11.46 -7.63 18.22
N LEU A 23 11.57 -7.34 19.53
CA LEU A 23 11.50 -5.97 20.02
C LEU A 23 12.62 -5.08 19.45
N LYS A 24 13.87 -5.59 19.45
CA LYS A 24 15.00 -4.84 18.88
C LYS A 24 14.85 -4.56 17.39
N TYR A 25 14.44 -5.57 16.60
CA TYR A 25 14.19 -5.40 15.17
C TYR A 25 13.05 -4.41 14.92
N THR A 26 11.95 -4.50 15.69
CA THR A 26 10.84 -3.56 15.61
C THR A 26 11.31 -2.13 15.89
N LEU A 27 12.05 -1.91 16.96
CA LEU A 27 12.54 -0.57 17.33
C LEU A 27 13.46 0.02 16.25
N ILE A 28 14.42 -0.76 15.74
CA ILE A 28 15.32 -0.29 14.68
C ILE A 28 14.52 0.09 13.43
N SER A 29 13.64 -0.80 12.97
CA SER A 29 12.83 -0.54 11.76
C SER A 29 11.89 0.66 11.97
N PHE A 30 11.31 0.80 13.15
CA PHE A 30 10.41 1.91 13.46
C PHE A 30 11.14 3.25 13.49
N LEU A 31 12.33 3.31 14.07
CA LEU A 31 13.17 4.52 14.05
C LEU A 31 13.52 4.94 12.61
N ILE A 32 13.84 3.97 11.74
CA ILE A 32 14.12 4.25 10.33
C ILE A 32 12.87 4.84 9.64
N ILE A 33 11.69 4.26 9.87
CA ILE A 33 10.42 4.78 9.33
C ILE A 33 10.18 6.20 9.84
N LEU A 34 10.31 6.46 11.13
CA LEU A 34 10.10 7.78 11.69
C LEU A 34 10.98 8.82 11.00
N ILE A 35 12.28 8.53 10.84
CA ILE A 35 13.22 9.43 10.14
C ILE A 35 12.82 9.62 8.68
N ALA A 36 12.54 8.54 7.96
CA ALA A 36 12.21 8.60 6.54
C ALA A 36 10.89 9.34 6.24
N LEU A 37 9.92 9.30 7.16
CA LEU A 37 8.61 9.91 6.99
C LEU A 37 8.48 11.30 7.66
N ILE A 38 9.54 11.86 8.29
CA ILE A 38 9.51 13.22 8.85
C ILE A 38 8.96 14.26 7.85
N PRO A 39 9.42 14.31 6.58
CA PRO A 39 8.90 15.30 5.64
C PRO A 39 7.43 15.05 5.29
N LEU A 40 6.98 13.79 5.23
CA LEU A 40 5.57 13.44 5.01
C LEU A 40 4.71 13.91 6.18
N PHE A 41 5.11 13.65 7.42
CA PHE A 41 4.37 14.13 8.61
C PHE A 41 4.30 15.65 8.66
N ARG A 42 5.41 16.33 8.35
CA ARG A 42 5.49 17.79 8.31
C ARG A 42 4.61 18.40 7.20
N SER A 43 4.40 17.69 6.09
CA SER A 43 3.59 18.20 4.99
C SER A 43 2.14 18.42 5.37
N ASN A 44 1.65 17.67 6.35
CA ASN A 44 0.24 17.64 6.78
C ASN A 44 -0.75 17.56 5.59
N PHE A 45 -0.36 16.90 4.53
CA PHE A 45 -1.09 16.81 3.27
C PHE A 45 -2.35 15.94 3.42
N ASN A 46 -3.50 16.45 3.02
CA ASN A 46 -4.73 15.65 2.93
C ASN A 46 -4.72 14.87 1.61
N TYR A 47 -4.52 13.58 1.69
CA TYR A 47 -4.32 12.74 0.54
C TYR A 47 -5.65 12.17 0.04
N ILE A 48 -6.04 12.51 -1.18
CA ILE A 48 -7.24 12.03 -1.90
C ILE A 48 -8.47 11.88 -0.98
N ASP A 49 -8.72 10.69 -0.44
CA ASP A 49 -9.91 10.36 0.36
C ASP A 49 -9.94 11.05 1.74
N ASP A 50 -8.82 11.57 2.23
CA ASP A 50 -8.76 12.25 3.52
C ASP A 50 -9.68 13.48 3.55
N LEU A 51 -9.82 14.20 2.43
CA LEU A 51 -10.75 15.32 2.33
C LEU A 51 -12.21 14.88 2.55
N GLY A 52 -12.60 13.74 1.97
CA GLY A 52 -13.91 13.15 2.21
C GLY A 52 -14.09 12.70 3.65
N ARG A 53 -13.04 12.12 4.28
CA ARG A 53 -13.07 11.73 5.70
C ARG A 53 -13.26 12.94 6.61
N VAL A 54 -12.50 14.00 6.38
CA VAL A 54 -12.63 15.27 7.14
C VAL A 54 -14.04 15.85 7.01
N ARG A 55 -14.63 15.82 5.83
CA ARG A 55 -15.99 16.34 5.62
C ARG A 55 -17.05 15.53 6.35
N TYR A 56 -17.12 14.24 6.00
CA TYR A 56 -18.24 13.41 6.43
C TYR A 56 -18.10 12.96 7.88
N GLY A 57 -16.88 12.94 8.42
CA GLY A 57 -16.63 12.55 9.79
C GLY A 57 -16.99 11.10 10.12
N TYR A 58 -17.19 10.24 9.12
CA TYR A 58 -17.49 8.82 9.32
C TYR A 58 -16.95 7.96 8.19
N ARG A 59 -16.83 6.67 8.45
CA ARG A 59 -16.52 5.67 7.44
C ARG A 59 -17.78 5.10 6.85
N ASP A 60 -17.76 4.91 5.54
CA ASP A 60 -18.85 4.26 4.84
C ASP A 60 -18.74 2.74 4.99
N PHE A 61 -19.75 2.12 5.60
CA PHE A 61 -19.87 0.67 5.74
C PHE A 61 -20.28 -0.01 4.43
N GLY A 62 -20.66 0.73 3.41
CA GLY A 62 -20.92 0.22 2.06
C GLY A 62 -19.69 -0.32 1.34
N PHE A 63 -18.48 0.09 1.77
CA PHE A 63 -17.24 -0.56 1.37
C PHE A 63 -16.95 -1.74 2.29
N SER A 64 -16.60 -2.88 1.75
CA SER A 64 -16.35 -4.15 2.47
C SER A 64 -15.19 -4.10 3.49
N ARG A 65 -14.90 -2.93 4.08
CA ARG A 65 -13.77 -2.70 5.00
C ARG A 65 -14.21 -2.72 6.47
N HIS A 66 -14.96 -3.72 6.87
CA HIS A 66 -15.61 -3.81 8.19
C HIS A 66 -14.63 -3.71 9.36
N ILE A 67 -13.49 -4.43 9.30
CA ILE A 67 -12.48 -4.39 10.37
C ILE A 67 -11.85 -2.99 10.46
N SER A 68 -11.52 -2.35 9.33
CA SER A 68 -11.02 -0.97 9.34
C SER A 68 -12.02 0.00 9.97
N ASN A 69 -13.32 -0.16 9.67
CA ASN A 69 -14.38 0.67 10.23
C ASN A 69 -14.50 0.50 11.75
N ILE A 70 -14.55 -0.75 12.23
CA ILE A 70 -14.63 -1.05 13.67
C ILE A 70 -13.40 -0.52 14.41
N LEU A 71 -12.20 -0.84 13.92
CA LEU A 71 -10.97 -0.41 14.58
C LEU A 71 -10.78 1.11 14.55
N SER A 72 -11.30 1.80 13.54
CA SER A 72 -11.23 3.27 13.50
C SER A 72 -12.06 3.93 14.60
N ILE A 73 -13.19 3.31 15.00
CA ILE A 73 -14.01 3.76 16.14
C ILE A 73 -13.22 3.65 17.44
N PHE A 74 -12.53 2.52 17.65
CA PHE A 74 -11.68 2.33 18.83
C PHE A 74 -10.50 3.31 18.83
N LEU A 75 -9.82 3.47 17.70
CA LEU A 75 -8.65 4.33 17.59
C LEU A 75 -9.00 5.82 17.79
N GLY A 76 -10.12 6.26 17.22
CA GLY A 76 -10.62 7.63 17.34
C GLY A 76 -11.47 7.87 18.60
N THR A 77 -11.74 6.83 19.42
CA THR A 77 -12.62 6.89 20.61
C THR A 77 -14.03 7.43 20.33
N SER A 78 -14.42 7.46 19.06
CA SER A 78 -15.69 8.02 18.60
C SER A 78 -16.09 7.40 17.26
N LYS A 79 -17.40 7.43 16.95
CA LYS A 79 -17.88 7.14 15.59
C LYS A 79 -17.46 8.20 14.59
N HIS A 80 -17.28 9.44 15.04
CA HIS A 80 -16.77 10.54 14.22
C HIS A 80 -15.27 10.37 13.96
N LEU A 81 -14.86 10.47 12.68
CA LEU A 81 -13.45 10.42 12.29
C LEU A 81 -12.81 11.79 12.50
N SER A 82 -12.01 11.89 13.55
CA SER A 82 -11.18 13.06 13.79
C SER A 82 -9.76 12.80 13.25
N ASP A 83 -9.15 13.84 12.69
CA ASP A 83 -7.75 13.76 12.24
C ASP A 83 -6.83 13.73 13.47
N ILE A 84 -6.23 12.58 13.71
CA ILE A 84 -5.21 12.36 14.76
C ILE A 84 -3.84 12.09 14.15
N SER A 85 -3.62 12.50 12.87
CA SER A 85 -2.31 12.40 12.24
C SER A 85 -1.28 13.29 12.94
N PRO A 86 0.00 12.93 12.96
CA PRO A 86 0.60 11.76 12.28
C PRO A 86 0.53 10.46 13.10
N PHE A 87 -0.21 10.40 14.21
CA PHE A 87 -0.27 9.20 15.07
C PHE A 87 -0.73 7.95 14.32
N THR A 88 -1.76 8.05 13.47
CA THR A 88 -2.25 6.94 12.64
C THR A 88 -1.18 6.42 11.69
N GLN A 89 -0.44 7.30 11.04
CA GLN A 89 0.65 6.96 10.13
C GLN A 89 1.84 6.32 10.87
N MET A 90 2.18 6.84 12.06
CA MET A 90 3.18 6.25 12.96
C MET A 90 2.75 4.86 13.43
N LEU A 91 1.47 4.66 13.75
CA LEU A 91 0.93 3.35 14.11
C LEU A 91 1.03 2.36 12.93
N GLY A 92 0.74 2.80 11.70
CA GLY A 92 0.98 2.01 10.49
C GLY A 92 2.45 1.59 10.35
N GLY A 93 3.36 2.54 10.60
CA GLY A 93 4.80 2.27 10.62
C GLY A 93 5.24 1.28 11.69
N LEU A 94 4.68 1.38 12.90
CA LEU A 94 4.95 0.44 13.98
C LEU A 94 4.47 -0.98 13.64
N ILE A 95 3.26 -1.11 13.07
CA ILE A 95 2.71 -2.39 12.62
C ILE A 95 3.62 -3.03 11.57
N LEU A 96 4.09 -2.28 10.58
CA LEU A 96 4.99 -2.81 9.56
C LEU A 96 6.38 -3.15 10.09
N SER A 97 6.90 -2.37 11.03
CA SER A 97 8.16 -2.67 11.71
C SER A 97 8.08 -3.98 12.49
N PHE A 98 6.97 -4.20 13.19
CA PHE A 98 6.70 -5.47 13.87
C PHE A 98 6.54 -6.62 12.87
N THR A 99 5.86 -6.40 11.76
CA THR A 99 5.72 -7.38 10.67
C THR A 99 7.09 -7.80 10.12
N ALA A 100 7.97 -6.84 9.84
CA ALA A 100 9.34 -7.12 9.38
C ALA A 100 10.15 -7.91 10.43
N ALA A 101 10.02 -7.56 11.71
CA ALA A 101 10.68 -8.29 12.81
C ALA A 101 10.21 -9.75 12.88
N LEU A 102 8.90 -10.01 12.72
CA LEU A 102 8.38 -11.39 12.65
C LEU A 102 8.92 -12.13 11.44
N LEU A 103 8.94 -11.51 10.26
CA LEU A 103 9.50 -12.12 9.04
C LEU A 103 10.99 -12.44 9.19
N ILE A 104 11.79 -11.54 9.77
CA ILE A 104 13.20 -11.81 10.07
C ILE A 104 13.29 -13.11 10.89
N LYS A 105 12.57 -13.22 12.01
CA LYS A 105 12.67 -14.40 12.88
C LYS A 105 12.10 -15.69 12.26
N LEU A 106 11.05 -15.58 11.45
CA LEU A 106 10.49 -16.74 10.72
C LEU A 106 11.47 -17.31 9.69
N PHE A 107 12.22 -16.44 8.99
CA PHE A 107 13.10 -16.87 7.90
C PHE A 107 14.57 -17.06 8.33
N THR A 108 15.02 -16.43 9.43
CA THR A 108 16.41 -16.61 9.94
C THR A 108 16.49 -17.58 11.13
N LYS A 109 15.35 -17.99 11.69
CA LYS A 109 15.24 -18.96 12.80
C LYS A 109 16.25 -18.73 13.93
N ASP A 110 17.24 -19.64 14.10
CA ASP A 110 18.18 -19.69 15.21
C ASP A 110 19.37 -18.72 15.06
N SER A 111 19.35 -17.83 14.06
CA SER A 111 20.43 -16.86 13.89
C SER A 111 20.47 -15.86 15.07
N LYS A 112 21.69 -15.52 15.48
CA LYS A 112 21.90 -14.47 16.48
C LYS A 112 21.33 -13.13 15.98
N PHE A 113 20.95 -12.25 16.91
CA PHE A 113 20.54 -10.91 16.59
C PHE A 113 21.58 -10.19 15.71
N ASN A 114 21.12 -9.67 14.57
CA ASN A 114 21.95 -8.91 13.65
C ASN A 114 21.18 -7.69 13.15
N PRO A 115 21.53 -6.46 13.57
CA PRO A 115 20.79 -5.25 13.18
C PRO A 115 20.75 -5.02 11.68
N LEU A 116 21.72 -5.56 10.93
CA LEU A 116 21.75 -5.50 9.47
C LEU A 116 20.50 -6.10 8.82
N TYR A 117 19.86 -7.10 9.45
CA TYR A 117 18.64 -7.68 8.92
C TYR A 117 17.48 -6.68 8.89
N SER A 118 17.36 -5.77 9.88
CA SER A 118 16.37 -4.68 9.84
C SER A 118 16.60 -3.73 8.68
N LEU A 119 17.85 -3.42 8.36
CA LEU A 119 18.21 -2.52 7.26
C LEU A 119 17.93 -3.17 5.89
N ILE A 120 18.27 -4.44 5.72
CA ILE A 120 18.15 -5.14 4.43
C ILE A 120 16.71 -5.56 4.12
N ILE A 121 15.89 -5.88 5.15
CA ILE A 121 14.47 -6.17 4.96
C ILE A 121 13.62 -4.90 4.78
N LEU A 122 14.22 -3.71 4.77
CA LEU A 122 13.56 -2.41 4.66
C LEU A 122 12.47 -2.37 3.57
N PRO A 123 12.62 -2.98 2.38
CA PRO A 123 11.55 -2.99 1.38
C PRO A 123 10.20 -3.53 1.88
N VAL A 124 10.16 -4.33 2.95
CA VAL A 124 8.92 -4.81 3.58
C VAL A 124 8.13 -3.66 4.20
N TYR A 125 8.79 -2.73 4.87
CA TYR A 125 8.16 -1.69 5.70
C TYR A 125 8.32 -0.28 5.15
N LEU A 126 9.22 -0.07 4.19
CA LEU A 126 9.45 1.22 3.54
C LEU A 126 9.84 0.99 2.08
N ASN A 127 8.88 0.62 1.24
CA ASN A 127 9.07 0.60 -0.20
C ASN A 127 8.33 1.77 -0.85
N PRO A 128 8.77 2.25 -2.03
CA PRO A 128 8.18 3.40 -2.69
C PRO A 128 6.68 3.26 -2.96
N TYR A 129 6.18 2.06 -3.23
CA TYR A 129 4.76 1.84 -3.45
C TYR A 129 3.92 2.02 -2.18
N PHE A 130 4.44 1.65 -1.01
CA PHE A 130 3.71 1.81 0.25
C PHE A 130 3.69 3.26 0.75
N LEU A 131 4.47 4.17 0.15
CA LEU A 131 4.43 5.60 0.50
C LEU A 131 3.04 6.21 0.25
N GLU A 132 2.33 5.76 -0.79
CA GLU A 132 0.93 6.15 -0.99
C GLU A 132 0.05 5.72 0.20
N ASN A 133 0.21 4.50 0.70
CA ASN A 133 -0.55 4.00 1.85
C ASN A 133 -0.23 4.78 3.15
N TYR A 134 1.04 5.18 3.34
CA TYR A 134 1.41 6.05 4.47
C TYR A 134 0.80 7.45 4.37
N SER A 135 0.46 7.92 3.18
CA SER A 135 -0.09 9.26 2.98
C SER A 135 -1.54 9.38 3.42
N TYR A 136 -2.30 8.28 3.44
CA TYR A 136 -3.68 8.27 3.94
C TYR A 136 -3.71 8.38 5.46
N LYS A 137 -4.05 9.57 5.98
CA LYS A 137 -4.07 9.89 7.41
C LYS A 137 -4.98 8.98 8.23
N PHE A 138 -6.13 8.59 7.66
CA PHE A 138 -7.12 7.78 8.36
C PHE A 138 -6.97 6.28 8.12
N ASP A 139 -6.40 5.86 6.99
CA ASP A 139 -6.45 4.47 6.54
C ASP A 139 -5.13 3.70 6.70
N SER A 140 -4.01 4.41 6.83
CA SER A 140 -2.66 3.85 6.90
C SER A 140 -2.49 2.68 7.89
N PRO A 141 -2.97 2.74 9.16
CA PRO A 141 -2.75 1.64 10.10
C PRO A 141 -3.51 0.36 9.72
N PHE A 142 -4.66 0.49 9.04
CA PHE A 142 -5.45 -0.67 8.63
C PHE A 142 -4.89 -1.32 7.37
N MET A 143 -4.30 -0.52 6.47
CA MET A 143 -3.53 -1.02 5.34
C MET A 143 -2.29 -1.80 5.82
N ALA A 144 -1.58 -1.30 6.84
CA ALA A 144 -0.47 -2.00 7.47
C ALA A 144 -0.92 -3.27 8.21
N LEU A 145 -2.06 -3.24 8.91
CA LEU A 145 -2.64 -4.39 9.60
C LEU A 145 -2.93 -5.54 8.65
N SER A 146 -3.44 -5.24 7.44
CA SER A 146 -3.73 -6.27 6.44
C SER A 146 -2.48 -7.07 6.02
N ILE A 147 -1.29 -6.47 6.09
CA ILE A 147 -0.01 -7.15 5.86
C ILE A 147 0.38 -7.99 7.06
N LEU A 148 0.29 -7.45 8.28
CA LEU A 148 0.63 -8.15 9.51
C LEU A 148 -0.16 -9.46 9.67
N VAL A 149 -1.47 -9.40 9.42
CA VAL A 149 -2.32 -10.59 9.57
C VAL A 149 -2.00 -11.68 8.55
N CYS A 150 -1.39 -11.36 7.41
CA CYS A 150 -0.86 -12.34 6.48
C CYS A 150 0.38 -13.08 7.01
N VAL A 151 1.08 -12.54 8.02
CA VAL A 151 2.30 -13.12 8.61
C VAL A 151 2.01 -13.92 9.88
N ILE A 152 1.07 -13.46 10.70
CA ILE A 152 0.75 -14.08 12.01
C ILE A 152 0.54 -15.60 11.96
N PRO A 153 -0.18 -16.20 10.97
CA PRO A 153 -0.46 -17.64 10.95
C PRO A 153 0.80 -18.49 11.02
N PHE A 154 1.90 -18.08 10.40
CA PHE A 154 3.14 -18.88 10.30
C PHE A 154 3.80 -19.10 11.66
N ILE A 155 3.51 -18.29 12.68
CA ILE A 155 3.97 -18.47 14.06
C ILE A 155 3.37 -19.76 14.67
N PHE A 156 2.13 -20.10 14.26
CA PHE A 156 1.39 -21.26 14.77
C PHE A 156 1.68 -22.55 14.00
N TYR A 157 2.42 -22.48 12.88
CA TYR A 157 2.75 -23.66 12.11
C TYR A 157 3.71 -24.57 12.88
N ASN A 158 3.30 -25.83 13.10
CA ASN A 158 4.04 -26.83 13.86
C ASN A 158 4.24 -28.11 13.04
N LYS A 159 5.50 -28.42 12.71
CA LYS A 159 5.88 -29.62 11.94
C LYS A 159 5.50 -30.96 12.60
N LYS A 160 5.16 -30.95 13.92
CA LYS A 160 4.87 -32.13 14.74
C LYS A 160 3.38 -32.29 15.07
N SER A 161 2.49 -31.47 14.49
CA SER A 161 1.06 -31.49 14.75
C SER A 161 0.23 -31.63 13.47
N LYS A 162 -1.10 -31.81 13.66
CA LYS A 162 -2.07 -31.78 12.56
C LYS A 162 -2.38 -30.35 12.07
N ASN A 163 -1.80 -29.31 12.69
CA ASN A 163 -1.92 -27.90 12.29
C ASN A 163 -3.36 -27.38 12.15
N TYR A 164 -4.31 -27.86 12.99
CA TYR A 164 -5.68 -27.37 12.95
C TYR A 164 -5.79 -25.90 13.38
N LEU A 165 -5.04 -25.51 14.42
CA LEU A 165 -5.02 -24.12 14.87
C LEU A 165 -4.40 -23.20 13.82
N TYR A 166 -3.32 -23.63 13.17
CA TYR A 166 -2.74 -22.91 12.04
C TYR A 166 -3.77 -22.65 10.94
N MET A 167 -4.59 -23.67 10.56
CA MET A 167 -5.62 -23.49 9.53
C MET A 167 -6.71 -22.50 9.99
N ILE A 168 -7.19 -22.62 11.21
CA ILE A 168 -8.22 -21.72 11.76
C ILE A 168 -7.70 -20.27 11.76
N ILE A 169 -6.50 -20.05 12.32
CA ILE A 169 -5.91 -18.72 12.40
C ILE A 169 -5.63 -18.18 11.00
N SER A 170 -5.14 -19.00 10.06
CA SER A 170 -4.94 -18.59 8.67
C SER A 170 -6.24 -18.10 8.04
N THR A 171 -7.33 -18.89 8.16
CA THR A 171 -8.65 -18.51 7.62
C THR A 171 -9.15 -17.20 8.22
N LEU A 172 -9.08 -17.04 9.55
CA LEU A 172 -9.49 -15.82 10.24
C LEU A 172 -8.63 -14.61 9.81
N CYS A 173 -7.32 -14.79 9.70
CA CYS A 173 -6.41 -13.74 9.26
C CYS A 173 -6.68 -13.31 7.80
N ILE A 174 -7.05 -14.24 6.91
CA ILE A 174 -7.45 -13.88 5.53
C ILE A 174 -8.77 -13.11 5.53
N VAL A 175 -9.74 -13.46 6.37
CA VAL A 175 -10.98 -12.67 6.54
C VAL A 175 -10.67 -11.27 7.07
N ILE A 176 -9.79 -11.13 8.05
CA ILE A 176 -9.36 -9.83 8.58
C ILE A 176 -8.62 -9.02 7.48
N MET A 177 -7.76 -9.65 6.71
CA MET A 177 -7.04 -9.03 5.59
C MET A 177 -8.03 -8.46 4.56
N THR A 178 -8.99 -9.28 4.09
CA THR A 178 -9.96 -8.87 3.08
C THR A 178 -10.91 -7.77 3.55
N THR A 179 -11.26 -7.76 4.84
CA THR A 179 -12.11 -6.73 5.46
C THR A 179 -11.33 -5.52 6.00
N SER A 180 -10.00 -5.54 5.89
CA SER A 180 -9.12 -4.38 6.14
C SER A 180 -8.64 -3.75 4.84
N TYR A 181 -7.84 -4.48 4.04
CA TYR A 181 -7.34 -3.99 2.76
C TYR A 181 -6.96 -5.12 1.79
N GLN A 182 -7.77 -5.34 0.76
CA GLN A 182 -7.68 -6.49 -0.15
C GLN A 182 -6.42 -6.54 -1.01
N ALA A 183 -5.72 -5.42 -1.19
CA ALA A 183 -4.46 -5.39 -1.95
C ALA A 183 -3.35 -6.26 -1.32
N SER A 184 -3.51 -6.66 -0.04
CA SER A 184 -2.63 -7.62 0.63
C SER A 184 -2.85 -9.08 0.24
N SER A 185 -3.82 -9.39 -0.63
CA SER A 185 -4.20 -10.78 -0.95
C SER A 185 -3.05 -11.63 -1.52
N GLY A 186 -2.06 -11.02 -2.19
CA GLY A 186 -0.86 -11.73 -2.67
C GLY A 186 0.16 -12.09 -1.58
N ILE A 187 0.12 -11.45 -0.41
CA ILE A 187 1.20 -11.57 0.59
C ILE A 187 1.22 -12.94 1.26
N TYR A 188 0.06 -13.44 1.70
CA TYR A 188 0.00 -14.77 2.33
C TYR A 188 0.48 -15.90 1.40
N PRO A 189 0.08 -15.97 0.10
CA PRO A 189 0.65 -16.91 -0.85
C PRO A 189 2.17 -16.78 -1.04
N ILE A 190 2.71 -15.56 -1.15
CA ILE A 190 4.15 -15.33 -1.28
C ILE A 190 4.91 -15.90 -0.08
N ILE A 191 4.47 -15.60 1.14
CA ILE A 191 5.10 -16.09 2.36
C ILE A 191 5.00 -17.61 2.44
N THR A 192 3.84 -18.19 2.08
CA THR A 192 3.64 -19.63 2.03
C THR A 192 4.65 -20.30 1.11
N LEU A 193 4.81 -19.79 -0.12
CA LEU A 193 5.73 -20.35 -1.11
C LEU A 193 7.19 -20.22 -0.68
N LEU A 194 7.60 -19.05 -0.17
CA LEU A 194 8.96 -18.83 0.31
C LEU A 194 9.27 -19.68 1.56
N TYR A 195 8.30 -19.87 2.45
CA TYR A 195 8.47 -20.72 3.62
C TYR A 195 8.59 -22.21 3.23
N ALA A 196 7.75 -22.68 2.30
CA ALA A 196 7.85 -24.03 1.71
C ALA A 196 9.19 -24.24 0.99
N PHE A 197 9.67 -23.23 0.24
CA PHE A 197 10.97 -23.22 -0.40
C PHE A 197 12.13 -23.39 0.59
N VAL A 198 12.09 -22.66 1.72
CA VAL A 198 13.09 -22.80 2.79
C VAL A 198 13.02 -24.20 3.40
N MET A 199 11.82 -24.73 3.68
CA MET A 199 11.66 -26.10 4.18
C MET A 199 12.25 -27.14 3.21
N TYR A 200 12.02 -26.96 1.90
CA TYR A 200 12.54 -27.86 0.87
C TYR A 200 14.09 -27.86 0.84
N ASN A 201 14.69 -26.67 0.86
CA ASN A 201 16.15 -26.54 0.85
C ASN A 201 16.82 -26.97 2.18
N GLU A 202 16.07 -27.00 3.29
CA GLU A 202 16.49 -27.62 4.55
C GLU A 202 16.35 -29.15 4.55
N LYS A 203 15.87 -29.76 3.45
CA LYS A 203 15.63 -31.21 3.26
C LYS A 203 14.56 -31.76 4.22
N GLU A 204 13.53 -30.97 4.49
CA GLU A 204 12.37 -31.49 5.21
C GLU A 204 11.60 -32.51 4.36
N ASP A 205 10.84 -33.38 5.04
CA ASP A 205 10.03 -34.41 4.38
C ASP A 205 9.02 -33.78 3.39
N ASN A 206 9.01 -34.26 2.15
CA ASN A 206 8.12 -33.76 1.08
C ASN A 206 6.65 -33.88 1.47
N LYS A 207 6.22 -34.92 2.21
CA LYS A 207 4.84 -35.03 2.70
C LYS A 207 4.46 -33.89 3.63
N LYS A 208 5.40 -33.43 4.48
CA LYS A 208 5.17 -32.27 5.38
C LYS A 208 5.07 -30.99 4.60
N ILE A 209 5.91 -30.79 3.59
CA ILE A 209 5.89 -29.60 2.73
C ILE A 209 4.58 -29.53 1.93
N THR A 210 4.20 -30.63 1.28
CA THR A 210 2.95 -30.71 0.52
C THR A 210 1.74 -30.49 1.42
N ASN A 211 1.69 -31.11 2.61
CA ASN A 211 0.62 -30.93 3.57
C ASN A 211 0.53 -29.48 4.09
N PHE A 212 1.69 -28.81 4.30
CA PHE A 212 1.73 -27.40 4.63
C PHE A 212 1.11 -26.54 3.52
N ILE A 213 1.53 -26.74 2.28
CA ILE A 213 1.00 -25.99 1.11
C ILE A 213 -0.50 -26.21 0.97
N ILE A 214 -0.97 -27.46 1.00
CA ILE A 214 -2.40 -27.81 0.86
C ILE A 214 -3.23 -27.11 1.94
N LYS A 215 -2.80 -27.17 3.20
CA LYS A 215 -3.50 -26.51 4.32
C LYS A 215 -3.53 -25.01 4.19
N SER A 216 -2.43 -24.41 3.74
CA SER A 216 -2.35 -22.97 3.47
C SER A 216 -3.32 -22.56 2.35
N VAL A 217 -3.35 -23.32 1.26
CA VAL A 217 -4.26 -23.08 0.13
C VAL A 217 -5.74 -23.23 0.56
N ILE A 218 -6.07 -24.30 1.28
CA ILE A 218 -7.43 -24.50 1.80
C ILE A 218 -7.84 -23.33 2.71
N SER A 219 -6.98 -22.92 3.65
CA SER A 219 -7.28 -21.82 4.55
C SER A 219 -7.45 -20.49 3.81
N TYR A 220 -6.63 -20.25 2.79
CA TYR A 220 -6.72 -19.06 1.94
C TYR A 220 -8.04 -19.02 1.16
N ILE A 221 -8.40 -20.12 0.49
CA ILE A 221 -9.65 -20.24 -0.26
C ILE A 221 -10.86 -20.08 0.68
N LEU A 222 -10.86 -20.75 1.84
CA LEU A 222 -11.94 -20.64 2.82
C LEU A 222 -12.10 -19.19 3.31
N GLY A 223 -11.01 -18.48 3.61
CA GLY A 223 -11.08 -17.08 4.03
C GLY A 223 -11.64 -16.17 2.95
N LEU A 224 -11.24 -16.36 1.68
CA LEU A 224 -11.81 -15.63 0.54
C LEU A 224 -13.28 -15.96 0.31
N LEU A 225 -13.68 -17.22 0.45
CA LEU A 225 -15.09 -17.64 0.31
C LEU A 225 -15.97 -17.04 1.42
N ILE A 226 -15.51 -17.05 2.67
CA ILE A 226 -16.22 -16.40 3.79
C ILE A 226 -16.42 -14.91 3.49
N PHE A 227 -15.36 -14.23 3.03
CA PHE A 227 -15.49 -12.84 2.64
C PHE A 227 -16.52 -12.64 1.52
N LYS A 228 -16.38 -13.38 0.42
CA LYS A 228 -17.23 -13.24 -0.79
C LYS A 228 -18.71 -13.53 -0.50
N LEU A 229 -18.99 -14.53 0.33
CA LEU A 229 -20.38 -14.98 0.58
C LEU A 229 -21.08 -14.16 1.67
N PHE A 230 -20.35 -13.69 2.69
CA PHE A 230 -20.97 -13.14 3.91
C PHE A 230 -20.61 -11.68 4.20
N LEU A 231 -19.46 -11.18 3.69
CA LEU A 231 -18.90 -9.91 4.12
C LEU A 231 -18.70 -8.89 2.98
N GLU A 232 -18.83 -9.33 1.73
CA GLU A 232 -18.72 -8.41 0.60
C GLU A 232 -19.97 -7.51 0.53
N ALA A 233 -19.76 -6.20 0.59
CA ALA A 233 -20.84 -5.23 0.44
C ALA A 233 -21.27 -5.16 -1.02
N LYS A 234 -22.59 -5.26 -1.26
CA LYS A 234 -23.20 -5.24 -2.59
C LYS A 234 -23.67 -3.82 -3.01
N THR A 235 -23.42 -2.82 -2.19
CA THR A 235 -24.13 -1.54 -2.26
C THR A 235 -23.52 -0.52 -3.20
N TYR A 236 -22.27 -0.68 -3.61
CA TYR A 236 -21.60 0.31 -4.49
C TYR A 236 -21.08 -0.33 -5.77
N ASN A 237 -21.70 0.02 -6.89
CA ASN A 237 -21.20 -0.25 -8.25
C ASN A 237 -19.94 0.56 -8.62
N TYR A 238 -19.30 1.15 -7.65
CA TYR A 238 -18.21 2.11 -7.79
C TYR A 238 -16.86 1.48 -8.11
N ILE A 239 -16.61 0.29 -7.60
CA ILE A 239 -15.46 -0.54 -8.01
C ILE A 239 -16.07 -1.78 -8.64
N ASN A 240 -15.91 -1.89 -9.95
CA ASN A 240 -16.29 -3.12 -10.63
C ASN A 240 -15.37 -4.25 -10.15
N THR A 241 -15.92 -5.17 -9.35
CA THR A 241 -15.23 -6.37 -8.88
C THR A 241 -15.44 -7.56 -9.80
N ASP A 242 -15.98 -7.33 -11.01
CA ASP A 242 -16.20 -8.38 -11.99
C ASP A 242 -14.87 -9.02 -12.40
N THR A 243 -14.86 -10.32 -12.36
CA THR A 243 -13.75 -11.12 -12.88
C THR A 243 -13.94 -11.38 -14.38
N PHE A 244 -12.86 -11.67 -15.07
CA PHE A 244 -12.93 -12.14 -16.44
C PHE A 244 -13.77 -13.42 -16.54
N THR A 245 -14.48 -13.60 -17.66
CA THR A 245 -15.10 -14.88 -18.01
C THR A 245 -14.02 -15.94 -18.24
N ILE A 246 -14.37 -17.23 -18.20
CA ILE A 246 -13.40 -18.34 -18.38
C ILE A 246 -12.60 -18.18 -19.69
N LYS A 247 -13.24 -17.71 -20.76
CA LYS A 247 -12.58 -17.50 -22.08
C LYS A 247 -11.64 -16.30 -22.08
N GLU A 248 -11.94 -15.26 -21.30
CA GLU A 248 -11.16 -14.02 -21.20
C GLU A 248 -10.09 -14.07 -20.12
N LEU A 249 -10.14 -15.07 -19.21
CA LEU A 249 -9.35 -15.10 -17.98
C LEU A 249 -7.84 -15.06 -18.23
N ILE A 250 -7.35 -15.97 -19.09
CA ILE A 250 -5.91 -16.05 -19.36
C ILE A 250 -5.41 -14.80 -20.10
N PRO A 251 -6.03 -14.36 -21.21
CA PRO A 251 -5.63 -13.14 -21.90
C PRO A 251 -5.72 -11.89 -21.00
N GLY A 252 -6.78 -11.80 -20.19
CA GLY A 252 -6.99 -10.68 -19.26
C GLY A 252 -5.91 -10.62 -18.17
N ILE A 253 -5.59 -11.76 -17.55
CA ILE A 253 -4.51 -11.85 -16.55
C ILE A 253 -3.17 -11.44 -17.17
N ILE A 254 -2.83 -11.94 -18.35
CA ILE A 254 -1.59 -11.59 -19.06
C ILE A 254 -1.53 -10.07 -19.33
N ASN A 255 -2.62 -9.48 -19.82
CA ASN A 255 -2.70 -8.04 -20.06
C ASN A 255 -2.50 -7.23 -18.76
N ASN A 256 -3.16 -7.64 -17.67
CA ASN A 256 -3.00 -6.97 -16.39
C ASN A 256 -1.57 -7.09 -15.83
N TYR A 257 -0.94 -8.28 -15.93
CA TYR A 257 0.47 -8.45 -15.57
C TYR A 257 1.41 -7.61 -16.43
N SER A 258 1.15 -7.51 -17.72
CA SER A 258 1.92 -6.65 -18.64
C SER A 258 1.88 -5.18 -18.16
N LYS A 259 0.70 -4.69 -17.73
CA LYS A 259 0.56 -3.34 -17.19
C LYS A 259 1.31 -3.17 -15.86
N TYR A 260 1.17 -4.11 -14.89
CA TYR A 260 1.93 -4.08 -13.63
C TYR A 260 3.44 -4.06 -13.88
N PHE A 261 3.91 -4.90 -14.81
CA PHE A 261 5.31 -4.99 -15.15
C PHE A 261 5.82 -3.70 -15.83
N ASN A 262 5.01 -3.13 -16.74
CA ASN A 262 5.34 -1.85 -17.37
C ASN A 262 5.47 -0.72 -16.33
N TYR A 263 4.52 -0.63 -15.38
CA TYR A 263 4.64 0.33 -14.28
C TYR A 263 5.88 0.07 -13.42
N PHE A 264 6.17 -1.18 -13.08
CA PHE A 264 7.38 -1.51 -12.35
C PHE A 264 8.64 -1.04 -13.07
N ILE A 265 8.73 -1.26 -14.41
CA ILE A 265 9.88 -0.82 -15.21
C ILE A 265 9.95 0.71 -15.33
N THR A 266 8.83 1.41 -15.38
CA THR A 266 8.84 2.88 -15.54
C THR A 266 9.08 3.61 -14.23
N ASP A 267 8.67 3.06 -13.10
CA ASP A 267 8.71 3.71 -11.79
C ASP A 267 10.12 3.86 -11.21
N PHE A 268 11.05 2.95 -11.55
CA PHE A 268 12.37 2.90 -10.96
C PHE A 268 13.49 3.27 -11.94
N LYS A 269 14.62 3.73 -11.39
CA LYS A 269 15.84 4.03 -12.17
C LYS A 269 16.57 2.73 -12.53
N LYS A 270 17.38 2.77 -13.59
CA LYS A 270 18.22 1.64 -14.04
C LYS A 270 19.08 1.05 -12.90
N ILE A 271 19.57 1.90 -12.00
CA ILE A 271 20.37 1.45 -10.85
C ILE A 271 19.59 0.50 -9.93
N HIS A 272 18.29 0.74 -9.72
CA HIS A 272 17.48 -0.16 -8.87
C HIS A 272 17.38 -1.56 -9.48
N TYR A 273 17.22 -1.67 -10.82
CA TYR A 273 17.19 -2.99 -11.50
C TYR A 273 18.53 -3.70 -11.40
N LEU A 274 19.63 -2.97 -11.52
CA LEU A 274 20.97 -3.53 -11.33
C LEU A 274 21.10 -4.09 -9.90
N LEU A 275 20.72 -3.32 -8.89
CA LEU A 275 20.78 -3.76 -7.48
C LEU A 275 19.90 -4.99 -7.24
N ILE A 276 18.66 -4.99 -7.75
CA ILE A 276 17.72 -6.12 -7.63
C ILE A 276 18.32 -7.37 -8.32
N THR A 277 18.89 -7.21 -9.51
CA THR A 277 19.55 -8.32 -10.24
C THR A 277 20.70 -8.90 -9.42
N ILE A 278 21.55 -8.05 -8.84
CA ILE A 278 22.66 -8.52 -7.99
C ILE A 278 22.13 -9.23 -6.75
N ILE A 279 21.08 -8.73 -6.10
CA ILE A 279 20.42 -9.38 -4.98
C ILE A 279 19.89 -10.76 -5.37
N LEU A 280 19.26 -10.90 -6.53
CA LEU A 280 18.78 -12.19 -7.06
C LEU A 280 19.92 -13.15 -7.30
N VAL A 281 21.04 -12.71 -7.88
CA VAL A 281 22.23 -13.52 -8.07
C VAL A 281 22.78 -14.02 -6.71
N PHE A 282 22.89 -13.14 -5.71
CA PHE A 282 23.31 -13.54 -4.38
C PHE A 282 22.30 -14.45 -3.67
N PHE A 283 21.01 -14.27 -3.90
CA PHE A 283 19.97 -15.19 -3.41
C PHE A 283 20.18 -16.61 -3.97
N ILE A 284 20.44 -16.74 -5.28
CA ILE A 284 20.73 -18.01 -5.94
C ILE A 284 22.00 -18.62 -5.36
N ILE A 285 23.11 -17.87 -5.34
CA ILE A 285 24.40 -18.33 -4.83
C ILE A 285 24.30 -18.78 -3.37
N ASN A 286 23.66 -17.98 -2.53
CA ASN A 286 23.51 -18.26 -1.11
C ASN A 286 22.65 -19.50 -0.86
N THR A 287 21.54 -19.64 -1.59
CA THR A 287 20.69 -20.83 -1.52
C THR A 287 21.45 -22.08 -1.93
N LEU A 288 22.19 -22.06 -3.06
CA LEU A 288 22.97 -23.20 -3.54
C LEU A 288 24.14 -23.58 -2.60
N LYS A 289 24.65 -22.62 -1.82
CA LYS A 289 25.68 -22.88 -0.80
C LYS A 289 25.11 -23.51 0.49
N GLN A 290 23.88 -23.12 0.87
CA GLN A 290 23.27 -23.53 2.14
C GLN A 290 22.32 -24.72 2.01
N THR A 291 21.91 -25.06 0.79
CA THR A 291 20.96 -26.16 0.56
C THR A 291 21.48 -27.48 1.04
N LYS A 292 20.60 -28.27 1.68
CA LYS A 292 20.82 -29.67 2.02
C LYS A 292 20.31 -30.65 0.96
N GLN A 293 19.68 -30.09 -0.10
CA GLN A 293 19.22 -30.83 -1.27
C GLN A 293 20.35 -30.96 -2.31
N ASP A 294 20.10 -31.81 -3.31
CA ASP A 294 20.87 -31.77 -4.54
C ASP A 294 20.85 -30.37 -5.19
N LYS A 295 21.99 -29.91 -5.70
CA LYS A 295 22.11 -28.53 -6.24
C LYS A 295 21.21 -28.29 -7.44
N LEU A 296 21.00 -29.28 -8.31
CA LEU A 296 20.13 -29.15 -9.48
C LEU A 296 18.67 -29.02 -9.02
N LYS A 297 18.24 -29.88 -8.08
CA LYS A 297 16.88 -29.80 -7.48
C LYS A 297 16.66 -28.46 -6.77
N SER A 298 17.68 -27.95 -6.08
CA SER A 298 17.63 -26.64 -5.45
C SER A 298 17.50 -25.53 -6.50
N LEU A 299 18.25 -25.57 -7.61
CA LEU A 299 18.14 -24.60 -8.69
C LEU A 299 16.75 -24.60 -9.33
N ILE A 300 16.17 -25.77 -9.58
CA ILE A 300 14.78 -25.90 -10.08
C ILE A 300 13.81 -25.30 -9.06
N SER A 301 13.99 -25.54 -7.76
CA SER A 301 13.13 -24.97 -6.72
C SER A 301 13.23 -23.43 -6.65
N ILE A 302 14.42 -22.87 -6.88
CA ILE A 302 14.60 -21.40 -6.98
C ILE A 302 13.79 -20.84 -8.15
N LEU A 303 13.91 -21.41 -9.34
CA LEU A 303 13.17 -20.97 -10.51
C LEU A 303 11.66 -21.06 -10.29
N LEU A 304 11.19 -22.19 -9.76
CA LEU A 304 9.77 -22.39 -9.46
C LEU A 304 9.24 -21.38 -8.44
N VAL A 305 9.94 -21.13 -7.33
CA VAL A 305 9.47 -20.19 -6.33
C VAL A 305 9.47 -18.74 -6.85
N LEU A 306 10.45 -18.33 -7.65
CA LEU A 306 10.48 -16.99 -8.24
C LEU A 306 9.33 -16.81 -9.23
N ILE A 307 9.11 -17.75 -10.14
CA ILE A 307 8.00 -17.68 -11.11
C ILE A 307 6.66 -17.65 -10.37
N THR A 308 6.44 -18.59 -9.44
CA THR A 308 5.13 -18.70 -8.75
C THR A 308 4.86 -17.53 -7.83
N THR A 309 5.87 -16.98 -7.15
CA THR A 309 5.68 -15.78 -6.30
C THR A 309 5.39 -14.55 -7.14
N ILE A 310 6.01 -14.38 -8.32
CA ILE A 310 5.67 -13.31 -9.26
C ILE A 310 4.23 -13.45 -9.76
N LEU A 311 3.81 -14.66 -10.13
CA LEU A 311 2.45 -14.93 -10.60
C LEU A 311 1.36 -14.73 -9.52
N LEU A 312 1.70 -14.78 -8.24
CA LEU A 312 0.77 -14.57 -7.13
C LEU A 312 0.94 -13.20 -6.44
N LEU A 313 1.85 -12.35 -6.97
CA LEU A 313 2.29 -11.13 -6.33
C LEU A 313 1.14 -10.17 -6.01
N PHE A 314 0.22 -9.99 -6.94
CA PHE A 314 -0.92 -9.08 -6.80
C PHE A 314 -2.22 -9.80 -6.38
N GLY A 315 -2.12 -11.06 -5.92
CA GLY A 315 -3.24 -11.83 -5.40
C GLY A 315 -4.39 -11.95 -6.41
N VAL A 316 -5.57 -11.47 -6.02
CA VAL A 316 -6.78 -11.57 -6.85
C VAL A 316 -6.90 -10.48 -7.92
N TYR A 317 -6.16 -9.38 -7.81
CA TYR A 317 -6.29 -8.21 -8.69
C TYR A 317 -6.08 -8.50 -10.18
N PRO A 318 -5.11 -9.32 -10.60
CA PRO A 318 -4.92 -9.61 -12.04
C PRO A 318 -6.11 -10.30 -12.70
N ALA A 319 -7.00 -10.93 -11.92
CA ALA A 319 -8.20 -11.60 -12.44
C ALA A 319 -9.41 -10.65 -12.59
N LEU A 320 -9.30 -9.39 -12.17
CA LEU A 320 -10.37 -8.41 -12.30
C LEU A 320 -10.36 -7.74 -13.67
N LYS A 321 -11.55 -7.47 -14.24
CA LYS A 321 -11.71 -6.71 -15.49
C LYS A 321 -11.16 -5.30 -15.35
N ASP A 322 -11.47 -4.64 -14.22
CA ASP A 322 -11.01 -3.30 -13.86
C ASP A 322 -9.96 -3.35 -12.76
N ALA A 323 -8.81 -4.00 -13.05
CA ALA A 323 -7.72 -4.10 -12.12
C ALA A 323 -7.14 -2.72 -11.79
N GLN A 324 -6.79 -2.51 -10.52
CA GLN A 324 -6.19 -1.26 -10.05
C GLN A 324 -4.67 -1.33 -10.19
N PHE A 325 -4.05 -0.25 -10.70
CA PHE A 325 -2.61 -0.17 -10.95
C PHE A 325 -1.92 0.93 -10.13
N TYR A 326 -2.61 1.51 -9.15
CA TYR A 326 -2.04 2.55 -8.29
C TYR A 326 -0.88 2.01 -7.41
N PRO A 327 0.08 2.84 -7.01
CA PRO A 327 1.17 2.42 -6.12
C PRO A 327 0.66 1.69 -4.87
N ARG A 328 -0.42 2.18 -4.27
CA ARG A 328 -1.05 1.60 -3.06
C ARG A 328 -1.53 0.14 -3.19
N VAL A 329 -1.52 -0.43 -4.38
CA VAL A 329 -1.84 -1.87 -4.59
C VAL A 329 -0.62 -2.66 -5.05
N MET A 330 0.50 -2.00 -5.38
CA MET A 330 1.72 -2.64 -5.88
C MET A 330 2.76 -2.94 -4.78
N TYR A 331 2.53 -2.56 -3.54
CA TYR A 331 3.47 -2.77 -2.43
C TYR A 331 3.84 -4.24 -2.10
N PRO A 332 3.09 -5.29 -2.51
CA PRO A 332 3.55 -6.67 -2.33
C PRO A 332 4.91 -6.95 -3.01
N VAL A 333 5.28 -6.17 -4.03
CA VAL A 333 6.63 -6.16 -4.61
C VAL A 333 7.70 -5.94 -3.53
N GLY A 334 7.47 -5.00 -2.62
CA GLY A 334 8.39 -4.72 -1.51
C GLY A 334 8.51 -5.88 -0.53
N ILE A 335 7.41 -6.60 -0.27
CA ILE A 335 7.43 -7.80 0.59
C ILE A 335 8.31 -8.89 -0.02
N LEU A 336 8.11 -9.21 -1.29
CA LEU A 336 8.90 -10.19 -2.01
C LEU A 336 10.38 -9.79 -2.05
N LEU A 337 10.66 -8.53 -2.43
CA LEU A 337 12.02 -8.01 -2.54
C LEU A 337 12.74 -8.01 -1.18
N GLY A 338 12.07 -7.61 -0.11
CA GLY A 338 12.64 -7.63 1.23
C GLY A 338 12.98 -9.04 1.73
N LEU A 339 12.11 -10.02 1.46
CA LEU A 339 12.37 -11.42 1.82
C LEU A 339 13.50 -12.04 0.99
N ILE A 340 13.56 -11.79 -0.32
CA ILE A 340 14.68 -12.24 -1.18
C ILE A 340 15.99 -11.58 -0.73
N SER A 341 15.97 -10.28 -0.41
CA SER A 341 17.13 -9.56 0.12
C SER A 341 17.63 -10.15 1.43
N LEU A 342 16.71 -10.47 2.36
CA LEU A 342 17.05 -11.14 3.62
C LEU A 342 17.69 -12.51 3.39
N LEU A 343 17.10 -13.34 2.51
CA LEU A 343 17.59 -14.67 2.19
C LEU A 343 18.94 -14.64 1.45
N SER A 344 19.22 -13.59 0.67
CA SER A 344 20.49 -13.41 -0.02
C SER A 344 21.69 -13.21 0.91
N ILE A 345 21.44 -12.71 2.14
CA ILE A 345 22.49 -12.42 3.13
C ILE A 345 22.45 -13.34 4.34
N LYS A 346 21.41 -14.16 4.50
CA LYS A 346 21.27 -15.07 5.62
C LYS A 346 22.51 -15.96 5.70
N ASP A 347 23.19 -15.94 6.87
CA ASP A 347 24.40 -16.73 7.15
C ASP A 347 25.52 -16.54 6.10
N ASN A 348 25.48 -15.46 5.32
CA ASN A 348 26.43 -15.15 4.26
C ASN A 348 27.51 -14.18 4.75
N LYS A 349 28.79 -14.50 4.46
CA LYS A 349 29.95 -13.66 4.79
C LYS A 349 30.29 -12.66 3.67
N HIS A 350 29.69 -12.76 2.48
CA HIS A 350 30.01 -11.87 1.37
C HIS A 350 29.60 -10.43 1.66
N ILE A 351 30.56 -9.54 1.70
CA ILE A 351 30.37 -8.11 1.96
C ILE A 351 29.54 -7.43 0.87
N ILE A 352 29.73 -7.84 -0.39
CA ILE A 352 29.06 -7.22 -1.56
C ILE A 352 27.54 -7.36 -1.46
N SER A 353 27.02 -8.56 -1.12
CA SER A 353 25.58 -8.76 -0.98
C SER A 353 24.96 -7.85 0.09
N LYS A 354 25.68 -7.62 1.19
CA LYS A 354 25.26 -6.72 2.27
C LYS A 354 25.26 -5.26 1.82
N LEU A 355 26.33 -4.81 1.14
CA LEU A 355 26.43 -3.44 0.63
C LEU A 355 25.36 -3.13 -0.42
N VAL A 356 25.09 -4.07 -1.33
CA VAL A 356 24.03 -3.91 -2.33
C VAL A 356 22.65 -3.81 -1.69
N GLY A 357 22.33 -4.68 -0.74
CA GLY A 357 21.08 -4.62 0.00
C GLY A 357 20.93 -3.35 0.83
N LEU A 358 22.01 -2.87 1.46
CA LEU A 358 22.04 -1.59 2.17
C LEU A 358 21.82 -0.39 1.24
N TYR A 359 22.45 -0.41 0.07
CA TYR A 359 22.32 0.69 -0.88
C TYR A 359 20.90 0.76 -1.49
N LEU A 360 20.28 -0.39 -1.77
CA LEU A 360 18.88 -0.44 -2.18
C LEU A 360 17.96 0.14 -1.08
N SER A 361 18.17 -0.28 0.16
CA SER A 361 17.41 0.22 1.31
C SER A 361 17.59 1.72 1.51
N TYR A 362 18.83 2.21 1.42
CA TYR A 362 19.15 3.63 1.48
C TYR A 362 18.43 4.41 0.37
N SER A 363 18.42 3.90 -0.86
CA SER A 363 17.72 4.54 -1.97
C SER A 363 16.22 4.70 -1.72
N PHE A 364 15.57 3.73 -1.05
CA PHE A 364 14.15 3.82 -0.69
C PHE A 364 13.90 4.85 0.41
N VAL A 365 14.81 4.98 1.38
CA VAL A 365 14.77 6.08 2.36
C VAL A 365 14.86 7.43 1.66
N VAL A 366 15.79 7.58 0.72
CA VAL A 366 15.93 8.83 -0.06
C VAL A 366 14.65 9.15 -0.84
N ILE A 367 14.03 8.16 -1.49
CA ILE A 367 12.76 8.36 -2.21
C ILE A 367 11.65 8.81 -1.23
N ALA A 368 11.57 8.23 -0.04
CA ALA A 368 10.57 8.62 0.97
C ALA A 368 10.76 10.07 1.45
N LEU A 369 12.02 10.49 1.68
CA LEU A 369 12.35 11.88 2.06
C LEU A 369 12.00 12.86 0.93
N ILE A 370 12.35 12.54 -0.31
CA ILE A 370 12.01 13.35 -1.51
C ILE A 370 10.50 13.47 -1.63
N TYR A 371 9.78 12.36 -1.53
CA TYR A 371 8.33 12.33 -1.65
C TYR A 371 7.63 13.24 -0.64
N GLY A 372 7.97 13.13 0.65
CA GLY A 372 7.38 13.99 1.68
C GLY A 372 7.66 15.48 1.46
N ASN A 373 8.87 15.84 0.98
CA ASN A 373 9.19 17.22 0.61
C ASN A 373 8.38 17.69 -0.62
N CYS A 374 8.18 16.82 -1.61
CA CYS A 374 7.34 17.13 -2.77
C CYS A 374 5.88 17.38 -2.35
N LEU A 375 5.32 16.59 -1.42
CA LEU A 375 3.99 16.83 -0.87
C LEU A 375 3.90 18.19 -0.17
N SER A 376 4.93 18.60 0.59
CA SER A 376 4.98 19.93 1.23
C SER A 376 4.99 21.06 0.20
N LEU A 377 5.73 20.91 -0.90
CA LEU A 377 5.76 21.89 -1.98
C LEU A 377 4.42 21.94 -2.73
N GLN A 378 3.82 20.79 -3.01
CA GLN A 378 2.51 20.69 -3.64
C GLN A 378 1.42 21.35 -2.78
N GLN A 379 1.43 21.12 -1.46
CA GLN A 379 0.49 21.76 -0.54
C GLN A 379 0.62 23.29 -0.57
N LYS A 380 1.83 23.82 -0.41
CA LYS A 380 2.10 25.26 -0.45
C LYS A 380 1.64 25.91 -1.77
N TYR A 381 1.91 25.23 -2.88
CA TYR A 381 1.50 25.71 -4.19
C TYR A 381 -0.02 25.71 -4.33
N THR A 382 -0.68 24.65 -3.91
CA THR A 382 -2.13 24.53 -3.90
C THR A 382 -2.79 25.63 -3.07
N ASP A 383 -2.29 25.87 -1.85
CA ASP A 383 -2.81 26.91 -0.96
C ASP A 383 -2.63 28.30 -1.57
N THR A 384 -1.49 28.58 -2.21
CA THR A 384 -1.26 29.84 -2.93
C THR A 384 -2.27 30.02 -4.08
N ARG A 385 -2.50 28.98 -4.90
CA ARG A 385 -3.45 29.02 -6.01
C ARG A 385 -4.89 29.23 -5.54
N ILE A 386 -5.27 28.58 -4.44
CA ILE A 386 -6.59 28.74 -3.82
C ILE A 386 -6.76 30.15 -3.23
N ASN A 387 -5.75 30.67 -2.54
CA ASN A 387 -5.82 32.03 -1.97
C ASN A 387 -6.00 33.10 -3.04
N LEU A 388 -5.31 32.98 -4.19
CA LEU A 388 -5.52 33.87 -5.34
C LEU A 388 -6.95 33.78 -5.86
N LEU A 389 -7.46 32.55 -5.99
CA LEU A 389 -8.82 32.29 -6.46
C LEU A 389 -9.88 32.84 -5.49
N LEU A 390 -9.73 32.61 -4.17
CA LEU A 390 -10.63 33.13 -3.14
C LEU A 390 -10.65 34.67 -3.13
N ASN A 391 -9.51 35.31 -3.33
CA ASN A 391 -9.41 36.76 -3.43
C ASN A 391 -10.26 37.33 -4.59
N ASP A 392 -10.23 36.64 -5.73
CA ASP A 392 -11.01 37.06 -6.88
C ASP A 392 -12.50 36.72 -6.73
N LEU A 393 -12.83 35.57 -6.13
CA LEU A 393 -14.22 35.23 -5.82
C LEU A 393 -14.85 36.17 -4.82
N ASN A 394 -14.11 36.69 -3.85
CA ASN A 394 -14.62 37.71 -2.89
C ASN A 394 -14.94 39.07 -3.52
N LYS A 395 -14.43 39.36 -4.72
CA LYS A 395 -14.75 40.59 -5.46
C LYS A 395 -16.04 40.49 -6.28
N ILE A 396 -16.51 39.25 -6.49
CA ILE A 396 -17.75 39.01 -7.22
C ILE A 396 -18.91 39.35 -6.28
N ASP A 397 -19.74 40.29 -6.72
CA ASP A 397 -20.88 40.76 -5.93
C ASP A 397 -21.85 39.61 -5.65
N THR A 398 -21.96 39.26 -4.36
CA THR A 398 -22.86 38.23 -3.88
C THR A 398 -24.22 38.77 -3.40
N GLN A 399 -24.54 40.01 -3.71
CA GLN A 399 -25.86 40.60 -3.41
C GLN A 399 -26.98 39.94 -4.22
N SER A 400 -26.65 39.14 -5.24
CA SER A 400 -27.60 38.26 -5.88
C SER A 400 -28.12 37.22 -4.87
N SER A 401 -29.43 37.06 -4.80
CA SER A 401 -30.14 36.08 -3.96
C SER A 401 -29.83 34.61 -4.30
N TYR A 402 -28.84 34.34 -5.12
CA TYR A 402 -28.51 33.01 -5.64
C TYR A 402 -27.27 32.42 -4.94
N ASN A 403 -27.39 31.16 -4.52
CA ASN A 403 -26.21 30.33 -4.27
C ASN A 403 -25.68 29.84 -5.62
N TYR A 404 -24.47 30.26 -6.00
CA TYR A 404 -23.87 29.81 -7.25
C TYR A 404 -23.54 28.33 -7.20
N LYS A 405 -23.84 27.60 -8.28
CA LYS A 405 -23.43 26.20 -8.49
C LYS A 405 -22.10 26.17 -9.21
N LEU A 406 -21.08 25.74 -8.48
CA LEU A 406 -19.69 25.76 -8.92
C LEU A 406 -19.33 24.52 -9.73
N ASP A 407 -18.76 24.75 -10.92
CA ASP A 407 -17.99 23.77 -11.68
C ASP A 407 -16.53 24.22 -11.82
N VAL A 408 -15.61 23.27 -11.89
CA VAL A 408 -14.19 23.52 -12.08
C VAL A 408 -13.71 22.74 -13.31
N VAL A 409 -12.98 23.42 -14.20
CA VAL A 409 -12.33 22.80 -15.38
C VAL A 409 -10.85 23.15 -15.41
N GLY A 410 -10.05 22.27 -16.04
CA GLY A 410 -8.61 22.41 -16.05
C GLY A 410 -7.95 21.88 -14.77
N ASP A 411 -6.66 22.18 -14.58
CA ASP A 411 -5.81 21.61 -13.53
C ASP A 411 -4.65 22.57 -13.23
N ILE A 412 -4.33 22.73 -11.94
CA ILE A 412 -3.21 23.59 -11.51
C ILE A 412 -1.84 22.95 -11.67
N LYS A 413 -1.76 21.67 -12.01
CA LYS A 413 -0.51 20.89 -12.08
C LYS A 413 0.29 20.95 -10.78
N SER A 414 1.61 20.77 -10.89
CA SER A 414 2.54 20.87 -9.76
C SER A 414 3.50 22.06 -9.94
N PRO A 415 4.10 22.56 -8.84
CA PRO A 415 5.12 23.59 -8.96
C PRO A 415 6.38 23.04 -9.63
N GLU A 416 7.12 23.92 -10.33
CA GLU A 416 8.31 23.58 -11.11
C GLU A 416 9.33 22.67 -10.39
N PRO A 417 9.66 22.87 -9.10
CA PRO A 417 10.57 21.96 -8.41
C PRO A 417 10.03 20.52 -8.32
N VAL A 418 8.73 20.32 -8.20
CA VAL A 418 8.10 18.99 -8.17
C VAL A 418 8.12 18.37 -9.57
N GLU A 419 7.83 19.16 -10.62
CA GLU A 419 7.89 18.68 -12.00
C GLU A 419 9.30 18.21 -12.38
N ARG A 420 10.34 18.92 -11.97
CA ARG A 420 11.75 18.50 -12.18
C ARG A 420 12.05 17.18 -11.48
N ILE A 421 11.59 16.99 -10.24
CA ILE A 421 11.79 15.75 -9.50
C ILE A 421 11.06 14.58 -10.18
N ARG A 422 9.86 14.80 -10.73
CA ARG A 422 9.11 13.80 -11.51
C ARG A 422 9.87 13.31 -12.75
N LEU A 423 10.66 14.15 -13.38
CA LEU A 423 11.49 13.75 -14.52
C LEU A 423 12.57 12.74 -14.11
N ASP A 424 13.16 12.91 -12.93
CA ASP A 424 14.23 12.05 -12.43
C ASP A 424 13.71 10.83 -11.63
N TYR A 425 12.62 11.00 -10.86
CA TYR A 425 11.99 9.97 -10.05
C TYR A 425 10.54 9.72 -10.53
N LYS A 426 10.37 8.86 -11.52
CA LYS A 426 9.06 8.60 -12.16
C LYS A 426 8.00 8.11 -11.17
N ILE A 427 8.38 7.36 -10.14
CA ILE A 427 7.45 6.95 -9.09
C ILE A 427 6.77 8.15 -8.40
N ILE A 428 7.46 9.29 -8.27
CA ILE A 428 6.90 10.50 -7.65
C ILE A 428 5.73 11.06 -8.47
N ASP A 429 5.75 10.91 -9.78
CA ASP A 429 4.64 11.31 -10.65
C ASP A 429 3.34 10.55 -10.32
N ARG A 430 3.46 9.28 -9.96
CA ARG A 430 2.32 8.44 -9.56
C ARG A 430 1.90 8.62 -8.10
N LEU A 431 2.78 9.11 -7.25
CA LEU A 431 2.55 9.28 -5.80
C LEU A 431 1.94 10.64 -5.46
N ILE A 432 2.16 11.69 -6.26
CA ILE A 432 1.62 13.01 -5.98
C ILE A 432 0.33 13.20 -6.76
N PRO A 433 -0.84 13.23 -6.08
CA PRO A 433 -2.12 13.40 -6.74
C PRO A 433 -2.29 14.85 -7.22
N PRO A 434 -3.09 15.08 -8.27
CA PRO A 434 -3.63 16.41 -8.55
C PRO A 434 -4.39 16.93 -7.31
N THR A 435 -4.32 18.24 -7.03
CA THR A 435 -4.90 18.82 -5.81
C THR A 435 -6.04 19.79 -6.06
N LEU A 436 -6.11 20.35 -7.27
CA LEU A 436 -7.18 21.23 -7.72
C LEU A 436 -7.32 21.06 -9.24
N GLY A 437 -8.47 20.59 -9.70
CA GLY A 437 -8.74 20.31 -11.11
C GLY A 437 -10.13 19.74 -11.34
N ASP A 438 -10.44 19.37 -12.58
CA ASP A 438 -11.74 18.87 -13.02
C ASP A 438 -11.97 17.38 -12.76
N ASN A 439 -10.95 16.67 -12.29
CA ASN A 439 -11.07 15.26 -11.95
C ASN A 439 -11.90 15.10 -10.67
N TYR A 440 -12.96 14.29 -10.74
CA TYR A 440 -13.84 13.99 -9.60
C TYR A 440 -13.08 13.61 -8.31
N TRP A 441 -12.00 12.83 -8.46
CA TRP A 441 -11.18 12.35 -7.34
C TRP A 441 -10.27 13.39 -6.71
N VAL A 442 -10.14 14.57 -7.33
CA VAL A 442 -9.31 15.68 -6.82
C VAL A 442 -10.04 16.46 -5.72
N TRP A 443 -11.34 16.25 -5.59
CA TRP A 443 -12.17 16.96 -4.60
C TRP A 443 -12.09 18.50 -4.67
N ALA A 444 -11.86 19.06 -5.88
CA ALA A 444 -11.57 20.47 -6.06
C ALA A 444 -12.67 21.41 -5.54
N GLY A 445 -13.89 21.23 -6.01
CA GLY A 445 -15.02 22.05 -5.56
C GLY A 445 -15.33 21.85 -4.09
N TYR A 446 -15.13 20.62 -3.60
CA TYR A 446 -15.23 20.30 -2.19
C TYR A 446 -14.21 21.08 -1.35
N ARG A 447 -12.95 21.12 -1.78
CA ARG A 447 -11.88 21.87 -1.11
C ARG A 447 -12.24 23.35 -1.03
N LEU A 448 -12.71 23.95 -2.11
CA LEU A 448 -13.11 25.34 -2.17
C LEU A 448 -14.33 25.64 -1.28
N CYS A 449 -15.43 24.93 -1.46
CA CYS A 449 -16.69 25.25 -0.81
C CYS A 449 -16.73 24.88 0.68
N TYR A 450 -16.11 23.77 1.05
CA TYR A 450 -16.22 23.23 2.42
C TYR A 450 -14.96 23.40 3.26
N PHE A 451 -13.79 23.08 2.71
CA PHE A 451 -12.56 23.17 3.47
C PHE A 451 -12.16 24.63 3.74
N TYR A 452 -12.34 25.49 2.75
CA TYR A 452 -12.10 26.96 2.87
C TYR A 452 -13.36 27.75 3.21
N ASN A 453 -14.48 27.08 3.48
CA ASN A 453 -15.74 27.70 3.92
C ASN A 453 -16.23 28.84 3.01
N LEU A 454 -16.18 28.63 1.70
CA LEU A 454 -16.61 29.59 0.72
C LEU A 454 -18.15 29.76 0.80
N LYS A 455 -18.62 30.96 1.14
CA LYS A 455 -20.06 31.26 1.30
C LYS A 455 -20.71 31.64 -0.03
N GLY A 456 -21.99 31.32 -0.18
CA GLY A 456 -22.78 31.68 -1.37
C GLY A 456 -22.45 30.88 -2.62
N ILE A 457 -21.64 29.84 -2.49
CA ILE A 457 -21.21 28.95 -3.60
C ILE A 457 -21.33 27.50 -3.15
N GLU A 458 -22.03 26.71 -3.94
CA GLU A 458 -22.20 25.28 -3.73
C GLU A 458 -21.51 24.46 -4.84
N TYR A 459 -20.81 23.40 -4.48
CA TYR A 459 -20.24 22.53 -5.48
C TYR A 459 -21.29 21.59 -6.06
N ASN A 460 -21.36 21.55 -7.39
CA ASN A 460 -22.31 20.70 -8.11
C ASN A 460 -21.77 19.26 -8.21
N PHE A 461 -22.04 18.45 -7.20
CA PHE A 461 -21.52 17.08 -7.12
C PHE A 461 -22.08 16.18 -8.24
N GLY A 462 -21.21 15.76 -9.16
CA GLY A 462 -21.50 14.72 -10.15
C GLY A 462 -22.34 15.14 -11.36
N LYS A 463 -22.77 16.38 -11.46
CA LYS A 463 -23.45 16.90 -12.64
C LYS A 463 -22.56 17.96 -13.29
N LYS A 464 -21.80 17.56 -14.32
CA LYS A 464 -21.19 18.57 -15.20
C LYS A 464 -22.36 19.39 -15.77
N ASN A 465 -22.37 20.67 -15.50
CA ASN A 465 -23.30 21.58 -16.21
C ASN A 465 -22.88 21.52 -17.67
N ASN A 466 -23.79 21.07 -18.56
CA ASN A 466 -23.57 21.04 -20.01
C ASN A 466 -23.56 22.43 -20.63
N ILE A 467 -23.07 23.45 -19.90
CA ILE A 467 -23.03 24.83 -20.41
C ILE A 467 -21.68 25.01 -21.08
N GLU A 468 -21.77 25.35 -22.34
CA GLU A 468 -20.59 25.66 -23.09
C GLU A 468 -20.05 27.01 -22.64
N LYS A 469 -18.76 27.09 -22.33
CA LYS A 469 -18.05 28.27 -21.80
C LYS A 469 -18.34 29.57 -22.56
N TYR A 470 -18.57 29.50 -23.86
CA TYR A 470 -18.85 30.66 -24.69
C TYR A 470 -20.24 31.30 -24.44
N GLN A 471 -21.14 30.60 -23.75
CA GLN A 471 -22.47 31.14 -23.37
C GLN A 471 -22.40 31.88 -22.03
N MET A 472 -21.27 31.88 -21.32
CA MET A 472 -21.08 32.48 -20.00
C MET A 472 -20.32 33.79 -20.08
N ASN A 473 -20.64 34.72 -19.20
CA ASN A 473 -19.93 35.98 -19.06
C ASN A 473 -18.62 35.76 -18.29
N LYS A 474 -17.49 36.11 -18.87
CA LYS A 474 -16.20 36.09 -18.19
C LYS A 474 -16.09 37.30 -17.26
N VAL A 475 -16.16 37.08 -15.96
CA VAL A 475 -16.12 38.14 -14.93
C VAL A 475 -14.73 38.37 -14.35
N VAL A 476 -13.87 37.37 -14.42
CA VAL A 476 -12.46 37.45 -13.98
C VAL A 476 -11.56 36.81 -15.01
N GLU A 477 -10.46 37.48 -15.34
CA GLU A 477 -9.36 36.92 -16.17
C GLU A 477 -8.02 37.17 -15.51
N THR A 478 -7.29 36.10 -15.20
CA THR A 478 -5.96 36.19 -14.63
C THR A 478 -4.97 35.26 -15.37
N LYS A 479 -3.69 35.28 -14.96
CA LYS A 479 -2.68 34.33 -15.45
C LYS A 479 -2.94 32.92 -14.97
N TYR A 480 -3.68 32.74 -13.89
CA TYR A 480 -3.82 31.49 -13.16
C TYR A 480 -5.19 30.83 -13.29
N HIS A 481 -6.22 31.64 -13.53
CA HIS A 481 -7.60 31.17 -13.69
C HIS A 481 -8.47 32.23 -14.37
N ASN A 482 -9.58 31.77 -14.94
CA ASN A 482 -10.70 32.63 -15.35
C ASN A 482 -11.94 32.19 -14.57
N ILE A 483 -12.85 33.13 -14.32
CA ILE A 483 -14.15 32.88 -13.72
C ILE A 483 -15.23 33.35 -14.68
N TYR A 484 -16.20 32.46 -14.92
CA TYR A 484 -17.35 32.72 -15.78
C TYR A 484 -18.64 32.54 -14.98
N ILE A 485 -19.63 33.36 -15.26
CA ILE A 485 -20.93 33.32 -14.60
C ILE A 485 -22.05 33.38 -15.66
N LEU A 486 -23.10 32.58 -15.46
CA LEU A 486 -24.35 32.61 -16.16
C LEU A 486 -25.46 32.23 -15.17
N ASP A 487 -26.35 33.16 -14.83
CA ASP A 487 -27.42 32.99 -13.84
C ASP A 487 -26.87 32.47 -12.49
N ASP A 488 -27.34 31.34 -12.02
CA ASP A 488 -26.88 30.67 -10.78
C ASP A 488 -25.64 29.75 -10.96
N LYS A 489 -25.00 29.79 -12.13
CA LYS A 489 -23.92 28.90 -12.48
C LYS A 489 -22.59 29.63 -12.53
N MET A 490 -21.57 29.06 -11.91
CA MET A 490 -20.20 29.56 -11.89
C MET A 490 -19.26 28.51 -12.41
N LEU A 491 -18.40 28.86 -13.35
CA LEU A 491 -17.35 28.01 -13.90
C LEU A 491 -15.99 28.63 -13.59
N ILE A 492 -15.13 27.87 -12.92
CA ILE A 492 -13.74 28.22 -12.71
C ILE A 492 -12.88 27.41 -13.72
N GLU A 493 -12.20 28.13 -14.57
CA GLU A 493 -11.20 27.55 -15.49
C GLU A 493 -9.81 27.76 -14.92
N LEU A 494 -9.16 26.68 -14.51
CA LEU A 494 -7.77 26.66 -14.02
C LEU A 494 -6.78 26.65 -15.20
N LYS A 495 -5.63 27.36 -15.02
CA LYS A 495 -4.55 27.46 -16.03
C LYS A 495 -3.26 26.90 -15.47
#